data_c6e4dfeaf769fed563b9c9e3b34f9f4f
#
_entry.id   c6e4dfeaf769fed563b9c9e3b34f9f4f
#
_cell.length_a   1.000
_cell.length_b   1.000
_cell.length_c   1.000
_cell.angle_alpha   90.00
_cell.angle_beta   90.00
_cell.angle_gamma   90.00
#
_symmetry.space_group_name_H-M   'P 1'
#
loop_
_entity.id
_entity.type
_entity.pdbx_description
1 polymer ?
#
loop_
_entity_poly.entity_id
_entity_poly.type
_entity_poly.pdbx_seq_one_letter_code
_entity_poly.pdbx_strand_id
1 'polypeptide(L)'
;MSAARTQEREQQAEENGDRLAVASAEPREAVLNSAPRSSPEPAAVGYRTNDLGMEFVMVPAGEFQMGCSEGAKPNDCSKDERPRHSVQITKAFEIGKTELTQKHWQAVMGSNPSAFRGEDLPVEQVTFGQVQEFLAKLNARNDGFLYRLPTEAEWEYSARASTTDEYAGSLRDMAWYNDSRAAAARTGSRRDEDSPTGLAAAKTHPVATKKPNMWGVYDMRGNVAEWVQDFYDSNYYSISPAADPKGPPTGEGHVVRGGSFHVYPWLTRVSLRTVFPETYAFYDVGFRVVREKR
;
A
#
# COMPACT_ATOMS: atom_id res chain seq x y z
N MET A 1 -0.35 46.99 -32.78
CA MET A 1 -0.97 47.42 -31.50
C MET A 1 -0.69 46.42 -30.39
N SER A 2 0.55 46.00 -30.23
CA SER A 2 0.91 44.99 -29.18
C SER A 2 2.13 45.35 -28.33
N ALA A 3 2.90 46.36 -28.67
CA ALA A 3 4.11 46.74 -27.93
C ALA A 3 3.89 47.82 -26.85
N ALA A 4 2.81 48.60 -26.95
CA ALA A 4 2.54 49.72 -26.02
C ALA A 4 1.90 49.26 -24.70
N ARG A 5 1.27 48.06 -24.65
CA ARG A 5 0.64 47.54 -23.43
C ARG A 5 1.58 46.79 -22.48
N THR A 6 2.77 46.47 -22.92
CA THR A 6 3.77 45.79 -22.11
C THR A 6 4.59 46.78 -21.28
N GLN A 7 4.86 47.99 -21.82
CA GLN A 7 5.61 48.99 -21.11
C GLN A 7 4.84 49.70 -19.98
N GLU A 8 3.51 49.81 -20.09
CA GLU A 8 2.68 50.38 -19.00
C GLU A 8 2.52 49.46 -17.78
N ARG A 9 2.76 48.17 -17.93
CA ARG A 9 2.74 47.19 -16.78
C ARG A 9 4.05 47.12 -16.01
N GLU A 10 5.17 47.44 -16.64
CA GLU A 10 6.47 47.46 -15.97
C GLU A 10 6.70 48.75 -15.17
N GLN A 11 6.14 49.88 -15.58
CA GLN A 11 6.24 51.16 -14.85
C GLN A 11 5.33 51.20 -13.60
N GLN A 12 4.27 50.40 -13.53
CA GLN A 12 3.37 50.37 -12.37
C GLN A 12 3.85 49.43 -11.25
N ALA A 13 4.89 48.63 -11.50
CA ALA A 13 5.51 47.78 -10.51
C ALA A 13 6.64 48.46 -9.70
N GLU A 14 7.24 49.54 -10.24
CA GLU A 14 8.33 50.26 -9.58
C GLU A 14 7.88 51.39 -8.63
N GLU A 15 6.64 51.88 -8.72
CA GLU A 15 6.12 52.95 -7.85
C GLU A 15 5.53 52.46 -6.49
N ASN A 16 5.37 51.15 -6.25
CA ASN A 16 4.81 50.61 -5.00
C ASN A 16 5.84 50.02 -4.06
N GLY A 17 7.11 50.26 -4.27
CA GLY A 17 8.22 49.62 -3.53
C GLY A 17 8.91 50.50 -2.49
N ASP A 18 8.28 51.56 -1.94
CA ASP A 18 8.96 52.35 -0.89
C ASP A 18 7.95 52.89 0.13
N ARG A 19 7.74 52.13 1.20
CA ARG A 19 7.34 52.57 2.55
C ARG A 19 6.92 51.38 3.42
N LEU A 20 7.89 50.75 4.11
CA LEU A 20 7.61 50.18 5.41
C LEU A 20 8.82 50.37 6.32
N ALA A 21 8.57 51.15 7.36
CA ALA A 21 9.51 51.55 8.38
C ALA A 21 10.01 50.39 9.22
N VAL A 22 11.30 50.45 9.55
CA VAL A 22 12.02 49.63 10.48
C VAL A 22 11.43 49.81 11.90
N ALA A 23 10.86 48.77 12.46
CA ALA A 23 10.62 48.66 13.89
C ALA A 23 11.48 47.50 14.41
N SER A 24 12.54 47.89 15.11
CA SER A 24 13.40 46.99 15.87
C SER A 24 12.63 46.37 17.03
N ALA A 25 12.48 45.04 17.04
CA ALA A 25 12.05 44.27 18.20
C ALA A 25 13.09 43.18 18.46
N GLU A 26 13.67 43.22 19.63
CA GLU A 26 14.62 42.23 20.15
C GLU A 26 14.03 40.83 20.23
N PRO A 27 14.81 39.76 19.98
CA PRO A 27 14.31 38.39 20.07
C PRO A 27 14.17 37.99 21.56
N ARG A 28 12.93 37.74 21.99
CA ARG A 28 12.69 36.99 23.22
C ARG A 28 13.02 35.50 22.95
N GLU A 29 14.02 35.00 23.62
CA GLU A 29 14.33 33.59 23.73
C GLU A 29 13.10 32.83 24.30
N ALA A 30 12.38 32.11 23.43
CA ALA A 30 11.45 31.08 23.83
C ALA A 30 12.22 29.76 23.89
N VAL A 31 12.52 29.29 25.10
CA VAL A 31 13.05 27.97 25.40
C VAL A 31 12.04 26.92 24.88
N LEU A 32 12.25 26.39 23.69
CA LEU A 32 11.54 25.23 23.16
C LEU A 32 12.33 23.97 23.53
N ASN A 33 12.23 23.55 24.80
CA ASN A 33 12.58 22.21 25.25
C ASN A 33 11.33 21.30 25.02
N SER A 34 11.06 20.93 23.77
CA SER A 34 10.24 19.77 23.47
C SER A 34 11.13 18.73 22.80
N ALA A 35 11.64 17.82 23.64
CA ALA A 35 12.21 16.58 23.14
C ALA A 35 11.21 15.93 22.16
N PRO A 36 11.66 15.37 21.02
CA PRO A 36 10.78 14.63 20.14
C PRO A 36 10.16 13.50 20.95
N ARG A 37 8.82 13.47 21.03
CA ARG A 37 8.12 12.30 21.59
C ARG A 37 8.54 11.12 20.73
N SER A 38 9.36 10.25 21.29
CA SER A 38 9.62 8.95 20.72
C SER A 38 8.25 8.28 20.53
N SER A 39 7.90 7.97 19.30
CA SER A 39 6.76 7.08 19.01
C SER A 39 6.96 5.83 19.89
N PRO A 40 5.94 5.35 20.59
CA PRO A 40 6.06 4.14 21.39
C PRO A 40 6.57 3.02 20.47
N GLU A 41 7.64 2.37 20.91
CA GLU A 41 8.11 1.15 20.25
C GLU A 41 6.91 0.18 20.18
N PRO A 42 6.61 -0.45 19.03
CA PRO A 42 5.47 -1.34 18.94
C PRO A 42 5.62 -2.41 20.02
N ALA A 43 4.61 -2.56 20.86
CA ALA A 43 4.54 -3.65 21.84
C ALA A 43 4.87 -4.94 21.11
N ALA A 44 5.63 -5.85 21.73
CA ALA A 44 6.07 -7.09 21.10
C ALA A 44 4.87 -7.81 20.48
N VAL A 45 4.75 -7.74 19.15
CA VAL A 45 3.64 -8.34 18.40
C VAL A 45 3.85 -9.84 18.42
N GLY A 46 2.97 -10.56 19.10
CA GLY A 46 3.00 -12.03 19.12
C GLY A 46 2.52 -12.58 17.77
N TYR A 47 3.44 -13.13 16.98
CA TYR A 47 3.06 -13.85 15.75
C TYR A 47 2.57 -15.26 16.09
N ARG A 48 1.57 -15.74 15.35
CA ARG A 48 1.06 -17.10 15.44
C ARG A 48 1.42 -17.88 14.19
N THR A 49 2.04 -19.02 14.33
CA THR A 49 2.57 -19.82 13.22
C THR A 49 1.68 -21.03 12.96
N ASN A 50 1.48 -21.41 11.70
CA ASN A 50 0.88 -22.69 11.35
C ASN A 50 1.96 -23.78 11.13
N ASP A 51 1.55 -25.00 10.80
CA ASP A 51 2.43 -26.15 10.58
C ASP A 51 3.37 -26.01 9.34
N LEU A 52 3.09 -25.09 8.43
CA LEU A 52 3.95 -24.75 7.29
C LEU A 52 4.96 -23.65 7.62
N GLY A 53 4.94 -23.09 8.83
CA GLY A 53 5.80 -21.96 9.20
C GLY A 53 5.29 -20.59 8.73
N MET A 54 4.05 -20.49 8.23
CA MET A 54 3.44 -19.21 7.90
C MET A 54 3.10 -18.45 9.19
N GLU A 55 3.55 -17.20 9.29
CA GLU A 55 3.31 -16.34 10.46
C GLU A 55 2.10 -15.43 10.22
N PHE A 56 1.30 -15.22 11.26
CA PHE A 56 0.09 -14.41 11.24
C PHE A 56 0.06 -13.38 12.37
N VAL A 57 -0.54 -12.25 12.08
CA VAL A 57 -0.81 -11.15 13.01
C VAL A 57 -2.29 -11.12 13.33
N MET A 58 -2.64 -11.01 14.61
CA MET A 58 -4.02 -10.77 15.03
C MET A 58 -4.40 -9.32 14.77
N VAL A 59 -5.39 -9.11 13.92
CA VAL A 59 -6.02 -7.81 13.64
C VAL A 59 -7.28 -7.71 14.48
N PRO A 60 -7.42 -6.69 15.36
CA PRO A 60 -8.61 -6.55 16.20
C PRO A 60 -9.82 -6.11 15.37
N ALA A 61 -11.02 -6.43 15.87
CA ALA A 61 -12.24 -5.76 15.39
C ALA A 61 -12.15 -4.25 15.66
N GLY A 62 -12.76 -3.44 14.79
CA GLY A 62 -12.71 -1.98 14.93
C GLY A 62 -13.32 -1.26 13.74
N GLU A 63 -13.21 0.05 13.74
CA GLU A 63 -13.72 0.93 12.71
C GLU A 63 -12.61 1.77 12.11
N PHE A 64 -12.69 2.06 10.82
CA PHE A 64 -11.76 2.93 10.13
C PHE A 64 -12.41 3.68 8.98
N GLN A 65 -11.71 4.67 8.47
CA GLN A 65 -12.14 5.41 7.30
C GLN A 65 -11.47 4.82 6.06
N MET A 66 -12.24 4.14 5.23
CA MET A 66 -11.78 3.51 3.98
C MET A 66 -11.80 4.51 2.83
N GLY A 67 -10.82 4.39 1.94
CA GLY A 67 -10.69 5.24 0.76
C GLY A 67 -9.72 6.41 0.95
N CYS A 68 -9.78 7.37 0.03
CA CYS A 68 -8.85 8.50 -0.04
C CYS A 68 -8.76 9.27 1.28
N SER A 69 -7.54 9.53 1.75
CA SER A 69 -7.32 10.20 3.05
C SER A 69 -7.84 11.63 3.08
N GLU A 70 -8.20 12.09 4.27
CA GLU A 70 -8.61 13.47 4.49
C GLU A 70 -7.47 14.44 4.21
N GLY A 71 -7.77 15.55 3.53
CA GLY A 71 -6.77 16.54 3.15
C GLY A 71 -5.97 16.20 1.88
N ALA A 72 -6.17 15.03 1.27
CA ALA A 72 -5.62 14.74 -0.04
C ALA A 72 -6.16 15.74 -1.08
N LYS A 73 -5.27 16.25 -1.94
CA LYS A 73 -5.68 17.15 -3.03
C LYS A 73 -6.61 16.42 -4.01
N PRO A 74 -7.43 17.15 -4.79
CA PRO A 74 -8.37 16.52 -5.70
C PRO A 74 -7.77 15.49 -6.67
N ASN A 75 -6.52 15.66 -7.06
CA ASN A 75 -5.81 14.80 -8.02
C ASN A 75 -4.91 13.74 -7.34
N ASP A 76 -4.84 13.69 -6.02
CA ASP A 76 -3.98 12.74 -5.31
C ASP A 76 -4.60 11.32 -5.29
N CYS A 77 -5.93 11.23 -5.44
CA CYS A 77 -6.66 9.96 -5.45
C CYS A 77 -7.56 9.83 -6.68
N SER A 78 -7.74 8.61 -7.15
CA SER A 78 -8.67 8.29 -8.22
C SER A 78 -10.13 8.41 -7.75
N LYS A 79 -11.06 8.46 -8.70
CA LYS A 79 -12.51 8.59 -8.39
C LYS A 79 -13.07 7.39 -7.64
N ASP A 80 -12.56 6.21 -7.93
CA ASP A 80 -12.97 4.93 -7.35
C ASP A 80 -12.47 4.71 -5.91
N GLU A 81 -11.54 5.59 -5.43
CA GLU A 81 -11.13 5.67 -4.03
C GLU A 81 -12.09 6.56 -3.20
N ARG A 82 -13.19 7.03 -3.79
CA ARG A 82 -14.17 7.96 -3.23
C ARG A 82 -15.61 7.44 -3.35
N PRO A 83 -16.53 7.84 -2.43
CA PRO A 83 -16.27 8.67 -1.25
C PRO A 83 -15.47 7.92 -0.18
N ARG A 84 -14.71 8.66 0.63
CA ARG A 84 -14.19 8.13 1.89
C ARG A 84 -15.39 7.84 2.80
N HIS A 85 -15.40 6.67 3.40
CA HIS A 85 -16.54 6.21 4.17
C HIS A 85 -16.11 5.39 5.38
N SER A 86 -16.96 5.34 6.40
CA SER A 86 -16.71 4.54 7.59
C SER A 86 -17.00 3.07 7.32
N VAL A 87 -16.04 2.21 7.72
CA VAL A 87 -16.17 0.75 7.63
C VAL A 87 -15.87 0.14 9.00
N GLN A 88 -16.75 -0.75 9.44
CA GLN A 88 -16.59 -1.54 10.65
C GLN A 88 -16.16 -2.97 10.30
N ILE A 89 -15.02 -3.39 10.81
CA ILE A 89 -14.59 -4.79 10.85
C ILE A 89 -15.14 -5.39 12.13
N THR A 90 -16.18 -6.21 12.01
CA THR A 90 -16.96 -6.65 13.18
C THR A 90 -16.30 -7.76 13.98
N LYS A 91 -15.37 -8.51 13.40
CA LYS A 91 -14.68 -9.61 14.03
C LYS A 91 -13.16 -9.49 13.86
N ALA A 92 -12.43 -9.84 14.91
CA ALA A 92 -10.99 -10.01 14.81
C ALA A 92 -10.64 -11.16 13.87
N PHE A 93 -9.57 -11.02 13.09
CA PHE A 93 -9.06 -12.04 12.17
C PHE A 93 -7.54 -12.11 12.24
N GLU A 94 -6.96 -13.14 11.68
CA GLU A 94 -5.51 -13.25 11.57
C GLU A 94 -5.08 -13.07 10.11
N ILE A 95 -4.23 -12.08 9.84
CA ILE A 95 -3.67 -11.82 8.51
C ILE A 95 -2.21 -12.29 8.42
N GLY A 96 -1.79 -12.78 7.27
CA GLY A 96 -0.40 -13.10 7.01
C GLY A 96 0.52 -11.92 7.35
N LYS A 97 1.53 -12.17 8.17
CA LYS A 97 2.55 -11.18 8.56
C LYS A 97 3.18 -10.52 7.33
N THR A 98 3.36 -11.29 6.27
CA THR A 98 3.95 -10.90 4.99
C THR A 98 3.06 -11.37 3.84
N GLU A 99 3.41 -11.03 2.64
CA GLU A 99 2.98 -11.70 1.41
C GLU A 99 3.30 -13.21 1.51
N LEU A 100 2.56 -14.05 0.78
CA LEU A 100 2.85 -15.48 0.73
C LEU A 100 4.19 -15.72 0.02
N THR A 101 5.10 -16.47 0.66
CA THR A 101 6.42 -16.74 0.07
C THR A 101 6.40 -17.93 -0.88
N GLN A 102 7.40 -17.98 -1.75
CA GLN A 102 7.57 -19.07 -2.71
C GLN A 102 7.75 -20.44 -2.02
N LYS A 103 8.44 -20.50 -0.86
CA LYS A 103 8.55 -21.75 -0.09
C LYS A 103 7.19 -22.26 0.37
N HIS A 104 6.31 -21.38 0.86
CA HIS A 104 4.98 -21.77 1.31
C HIS A 104 4.08 -22.20 0.15
N TRP A 105 4.15 -21.47 -0.97
CA TRP A 105 3.46 -21.85 -2.19
C TRP A 105 3.91 -23.24 -2.68
N GLN A 106 5.21 -23.46 -2.79
CA GLN A 106 5.77 -24.72 -3.27
C GLN A 106 5.44 -25.90 -2.35
N ALA A 107 5.40 -25.69 -1.03
CA ALA A 107 5.02 -26.70 -0.05
C ALA A 107 3.56 -27.20 -0.24
N VAL A 108 2.66 -26.34 -0.76
CA VAL A 108 1.24 -26.70 -0.98
C VAL A 108 0.98 -27.14 -2.42
N MET A 109 1.60 -26.45 -3.40
CA MET A 109 1.32 -26.65 -4.84
C MET A 109 2.28 -27.62 -5.53
N GLY A 110 3.45 -27.89 -4.94
CA GLY A 110 4.48 -28.77 -5.52
C GLY A 110 5.31 -28.15 -6.64
N SER A 111 4.99 -26.93 -7.06
CA SER A 111 5.70 -26.19 -8.11
C SER A 111 5.78 -24.71 -7.77
N ASN A 112 6.64 -23.95 -8.48
CA ASN A 112 6.79 -22.51 -8.25
C ASN A 112 6.66 -21.77 -9.59
N PRO A 113 5.63 -20.91 -9.79
CA PRO A 113 5.42 -20.19 -11.05
C PRO A 113 6.26 -18.92 -11.17
N SER A 114 6.83 -18.41 -10.06
CA SER A 114 7.45 -17.09 -9.98
C SER A 114 8.58 -16.87 -10.99
N ALA A 115 8.68 -15.67 -11.52
CA ALA A 115 9.77 -15.25 -12.41
C ALA A 115 11.07 -15.03 -11.65
N PHE A 116 11.01 -14.35 -10.50
CA PHE A 116 12.14 -14.18 -9.59
C PHE A 116 12.21 -15.37 -8.63
N ARG A 117 13.37 -15.96 -8.43
CA ARG A 117 13.52 -17.19 -7.66
C ARG A 117 14.19 -16.95 -6.31
N GLY A 118 13.56 -17.45 -5.24
CA GLY A 118 14.08 -17.42 -3.87
C GLY A 118 13.01 -17.83 -2.87
N GLU A 119 13.37 -18.67 -1.90
CA GLU A 119 12.42 -19.25 -0.94
C GLU A 119 11.68 -18.18 -0.13
N ASP A 120 12.38 -17.10 0.27
CA ASP A 120 11.82 -16.01 1.07
C ASP A 120 11.31 -14.83 0.22
N LEU A 121 11.33 -14.94 -1.13
CA LEU A 121 10.65 -14.00 -2.00
C LEU A 121 9.15 -14.25 -2.00
N PRO A 122 8.31 -13.22 -2.21
CA PRO A 122 6.88 -13.43 -2.42
C PRO A 122 6.65 -14.29 -3.67
N VAL A 123 5.63 -15.13 -3.63
CA VAL A 123 5.16 -15.80 -4.85
C VAL A 123 4.50 -14.76 -5.75
N GLU A 124 4.82 -14.79 -7.04
CA GLU A 124 4.24 -13.94 -8.08
C GLU A 124 3.98 -14.75 -9.35
N GLN A 125 3.43 -14.13 -10.38
CA GLN A 125 2.93 -14.80 -11.59
C GLN A 125 1.84 -15.83 -11.29
N VAL A 126 0.94 -15.49 -10.38
CA VAL A 126 -0.20 -16.32 -10.00
C VAL A 126 -1.50 -15.66 -10.44
N THR A 127 -2.34 -16.39 -11.14
CA THR A 127 -3.70 -15.97 -11.45
C THR A 127 -4.60 -16.07 -10.24
N PHE A 128 -5.74 -15.35 -10.23
CA PHE A 128 -6.73 -15.46 -9.16
C PHE A 128 -7.21 -16.91 -8.98
N GLY A 129 -7.47 -17.64 -10.07
CA GLY A 129 -7.86 -19.06 -10.02
C GLY A 129 -6.81 -19.96 -9.37
N GLN A 130 -5.52 -19.74 -9.66
CA GLN A 130 -4.42 -20.48 -9.01
C GLN A 130 -4.32 -20.18 -7.51
N VAL A 131 -4.58 -18.91 -7.10
CA VAL A 131 -4.68 -18.55 -5.69
C VAL A 131 -5.83 -19.29 -4.99
N GLN A 132 -7.01 -19.38 -5.65
CA GLN A 132 -8.13 -20.15 -5.11
C GLN A 132 -7.81 -21.66 -4.99
N GLU A 133 -7.09 -22.23 -5.96
CA GLU A 133 -6.60 -23.62 -5.89
C GLU A 133 -5.64 -23.82 -4.70
N PHE A 134 -4.70 -22.90 -4.51
CA PHE A 134 -3.79 -22.90 -3.35
C PHE A 134 -4.58 -22.90 -2.05
N LEU A 135 -5.55 -22.00 -1.89
CA LEU A 135 -6.40 -21.89 -0.70
C LEU A 135 -7.22 -23.16 -0.45
N ALA A 136 -7.77 -23.76 -1.51
CA ALA A 136 -8.49 -25.02 -1.42
C ALA A 136 -7.58 -26.15 -0.88
N LYS A 137 -6.37 -26.30 -1.43
CA LYS A 137 -5.38 -27.29 -0.97
C LYS A 137 -4.92 -27.02 0.46
N LEU A 138 -4.68 -25.76 0.81
CA LEU A 138 -4.30 -25.37 2.16
C LEU A 138 -5.41 -25.71 3.16
N ASN A 139 -6.66 -25.41 2.83
CA ASN A 139 -7.84 -25.73 3.64
C ASN A 139 -8.11 -27.23 3.78
N ALA A 140 -7.74 -28.05 2.79
CA ALA A 140 -7.87 -29.51 2.84
C ALA A 140 -6.95 -30.16 3.90
N ARG A 141 -5.92 -29.44 4.37
CA ARG A 141 -5.04 -29.90 5.47
C ARG A 141 -5.76 -29.99 6.82
N ASN A 142 -6.85 -29.23 6.96
CA ASN A 142 -7.75 -29.29 8.13
C ASN A 142 -7.04 -29.05 9.48
N ASP A 143 -6.19 -28.05 9.56
CA ASP A 143 -5.41 -27.67 10.74
C ASP A 143 -6.19 -26.86 11.81
N GLY A 144 -7.52 -26.81 11.69
CA GLY A 144 -8.41 -26.07 12.60
C GLY A 144 -8.69 -24.61 12.15
N PHE A 145 -8.15 -24.22 11.00
CA PHE A 145 -8.37 -22.87 10.43
C PHE A 145 -9.03 -22.94 9.06
N LEU A 146 -9.70 -21.85 8.69
CA LEU A 146 -10.16 -21.55 7.35
C LEU A 146 -9.28 -20.44 6.78
N TYR A 147 -8.63 -20.72 5.65
CA TYR A 147 -7.77 -19.78 4.93
C TYR A 147 -8.50 -19.20 3.72
N ARG A 148 -8.37 -17.89 3.52
CA ARG A 148 -8.96 -17.14 2.41
C ARG A 148 -8.12 -15.93 2.05
N LEU A 149 -8.42 -15.26 0.96
CA LEU A 149 -7.94 -13.91 0.72
C LEU A 149 -8.56 -12.94 1.73
N PRO A 150 -7.88 -11.83 2.07
CA PRO A 150 -8.53 -10.71 2.74
C PRO A 150 -9.62 -10.12 1.84
N THR A 151 -10.67 -9.56 2.41
CA THR A 151 -11.50 -8.59 1.69
C THR A 151 -10.70 -7.33 1.44
N GLU A 152 -11.11 -6.50 0.48
CA GLU A 152 -10.48 -5.21 0.23
C GLU A 152 -10.45 -4.33 1.48
N ALA A 153 -11.54 -4.33 2.25
CA ALA A 153 -11.64 -3.59 3.52
C ALA A 153 -10.70 -4.13 4.60
N GLU A 154 -10.59 -5.44 4.76
CA GLU A 154 -9.66 -6.06 5.72
C GLU A 154 -8.20 -5.75 5.34
N TRP A 155 -7.90 -5.77 4.04
CA TRP A 155 -6.57 -5.41 3.54
C TRP A 155 -6.22 -3.97 3.87
N GLU A 156 -7.10 -2.99 3.54
CA GLU A 156 -6.86 -1.57 3.79
C GLU A 156 -6.80 -1.26 5.29
N TYR A 157 -7.69 -1.86 6.08
CA TYR A 157 -7.69 -1.75 7.54
C TYR A 157 -6.35 -2.21 8.14
N SER A 158 -5.85 -3.36 7.67
CA SER A 158 -4.56 -3.90 8.08
C SER A 158 -3.38 -3.06 7.63
N ALA A 159 -3.44 -2.48 6.43
CA ALA A 159 -2.41 -1.60 5.90
C ALA A 159 -2.32 -0.28 6.68
N ARG A 160 -3.46 0.30 7.01
CA ARG A 160 -3.54 1.54 7.80
C ARG A 160 -3.08 1.37 9.23
N ALA A 161 -3.36 0.25 9.86
CA ALA A 161 -2.96 -0.05 11.23
C ALA A 161 -3.14 1.15 12.17
N SER A 162 -4.35 1.73 12.20
CA SER A 162 -4.75 2.93 12.95
C SER A 162 -4.22 4.27 12.44
N THR A 163 -3.51 4.32 11.31
CA THR A 163 -3.12 5.59 10.68
C THR A 163 -4.20 6.11 9.73
N THR A 164 -4.18 7.41 9.45
CA THR A 164 -5.16 8.09 8.59
C THR A 164 -4.55 8.64 7.30
N ASP A 165 -3.24 8.62 7.16
CA ASP A 165 -2.53 9.11 5.99
C ASP A 165 -2.44 8.05 4.87
N GLU A 166 -2.13 8.50 3.63
CA GLU A 166 -2.07 7.64 2.44
C GLU A 166 -0.90 6.66 2.43
N TYR A 167 0.10 6.91 3.25
CA TYR A 167 1.32 6.10 3.24
C TYR A 167 1.50 5.28 4.52
N ALA A 168 0.63 5.44 5.52
CA ALA A 168 0.69 4.69 6.78
C ALA A 168 2.11 4.61 7.35
N GLY A 169 2.85 5.74 7.31
CA GLY A 169 4.22 5.89 7.80
C GLY A 169 5.26 6.13 6.69
N SER A 170 6.55 5.96 7.02
CA SER A 170 7.67 6.24 6.11
C SER A 170 7.73 5.29 4.93
N LEU A 171 7.44 5.79 3.74
CA LEU A 171 7.50 5.00 2.50
C LEU A 171 8.88 4.35 2.29
N ARG A 172 9.95 5.10 2.51
CA ARG A 172 11.33 4.63 2.34
C ARG A 172 11.68 3.46 3.24
N ASP A 173 11.19 3.49 4.49
CA ASP A 173 11.50 2.49 5.50
C ASP A 173 10.63 1.25 5.40
N MET A 174 9.44 1.37 4.80
CA MET A 174 8.37 0.36 4.87
C MET A 174 7.98 -0.24 3.52
N ALA A 175 8.49 0.29 2.40
CA ALA A 175 8.05 -0.13 1.06
C ALA A 175 9.23 -0.40 0.10
N TRP A 176 9.02 -1.37 -0.79
CA TRP A 176 9.84 -1.60 -1.97
C TRP A 176 9.09 -1.11 -3.21
N TYR A 177 9.60 -0.07 -3.87
CA TYR A 177 8.97 0.60 -5.01
C TYR A 177 10.02 1.10 -6.00
N ASN A 178 9.62 1.53 -7.19
CA ASN A 178 10.52 2.10 -8.18
C ASN A 178 10.95 3.52 -7.80
N ASP A 179 12.18 3.64 -7.27
CA ASP A 179 12.80 4.92 -6.86
C ASP A 179 13.76 5.46 -7.94
N SER A 180 13.44 5.29 -9.21
CA SER A 180 14.31 5.68 -10.33
C SER A 180 14.68 7.17 -10.31
N ARG A 181 13.80 8.05 -9.81
CA ARG A 181 14.09 9.48 -9.65
C ARG A 181 15.16 9.76 -8.59
N ALA A 182 15.12 9.06 -7.45
CA ALA A 182 16.16 9.19 -6.42
C ALA A 182 17.50 8.58 -6.89
N ALA A 183 17.47 7.52 -7.66
CA ALA A 183 18.66 6.96 -8.30
C ALA A 183 19.28 7.92 -9.32
N ALA A 184 18.47 8.55 -10.19
CA ALA A 184 18.92 9.54 -11.16
C ALA A 184 19.52 10.79 -10.49
N ALA A 185 18.92 11.27 -9.40
CA ALA A 185 19.42 12.42 -8.63
C ALA A 185 20.79 12.14 -7.98
N ARG A 186 21.04 10.90 -7.54
CA ARG A 186 22.35 10.51 -6.95
C ARG A 186 23.45 10.34 -7.98
N THR A 187 23.13 9.97 -9.21
CA THR A 187 24.12 9.71 -10.26
C THR A 187 24.35 10.88 -11.21
N GLY A 188 23.57 11.97 -11.08
CA GLY A 188 23.63 13.12 -12.00
C GLY A 188 23.21 12.79 -13.43
N SER A 189 22.70 11.60 -13.69
CA SER A 189 22.28 11.14 -15.00
C SER A 189 20.81 11.48 -15.21
N ARG A 190 20.50 12.29 -16.22
CA ARG A 190 19.14 12.35 -16.80
C ARG A 190 18.91 11.00 -17.48
N ARG A 191 18.19 10.11 -16.81
CA ARG A 191 17.70 8.91 -17.47
C ARG A 191 16.39 9.25 -18.16
N ASP A 192 16.34 8.97 -19.44
CA ASP A 192 15.09 8.97 -20.19
C ASP A 192 14.12 8.02 -19.50
N GLU A 193 12.88 8.46 -19.30
CA GLU A 193 11.82 7.71 -18.60
C GLU A 193 11.52 6.36 -19.28
N ASP A 194 11.97 6.17 -20.54
CA ASP A 194 11.81 4.97 -21.37
C ASP A 194 13.07 4.07 -21.40
N SER A 195 14.05 4.29 -20.53
CA SER A 195 15.26 3.43 -20.58
C SER A 195 14.98 2.03 -20.04
N PRO A 196 15.12 0.96 -20.87
CA PRO A 196 14.91 -0.42 -20.44
C PRO A 196 15.81 -0.85 -19.26
N THR A 197 16.91 -0.13 -19.02
CA THR A 197 17.89 -0.46 -17.99
C THR A 197 17.46 -0.07 -16.57
N GLY A 198 16.54 0.89 -16.41
CA GLY A 198 15.97 1.27 -15.09
C GLY A 198 14.99 0.24 -14.55
N LEU A 199 14.19 -0.35 -15.43
CA LEU A 199 13.19 -1.37 -15.13
C LEU A 199 13.80 -2.78 -15.02
N ALA A 200 14.83 -3.08 -15.79
CA ALA A 200 15.50 -4.40 -15.78
C ALA A 200 16.24 -4.72 -14.47
N ALA A 201 16.51 -3.74 -13.62
CA ALA A 201 17.13 -3.93 -12.31
C ALA A 201 16.10 -4.08 -11.17
N ALA A 202 14.82 -3.76 -11.41
CA ALA A 202 13.76 -3.86 -10.44
C ALA A 202 13.29 -5.33 -10.32
N LYS A 203 13.22 -5.82 -9.09
CA LYS A 203 12.82 -7.21 -8.77
C LYS A 203 12.14 -7.27 -7.41
N THR A 204 11.51 -8.40 -7.12
CA THR A 204 11.00 -8.69 -5.77
C THR A 204 12.14 -8.78 -4.75
N HIS A 205 11.82 -8.47 -3.51
CA HIS A 205 12.73 -8.55 -2.36
C HIS A 205 12.25 -9.60 -1.37
N PRO A 206 13.16 -10.19 -0.57
CA PRO A 206 12.72 -11.07 0.52
C PRO A 206 11.75 -10.34 1.44
N VAL A 207 10.69 -11.04 1.82
CA VAL A 207 9.64 -10.48 2.69
C VAL A 207 10.19 -10.06 4.06
N ALA A 208 9.54 -9.11 4.72
CA ALA A 208 9.91 -8.59 6.04
C ALA A 208 11.32 -7.98 6.14
N THR A 209 11.88 -7.49 5.05
CA THR A 209 13.19 -6.80 5.06
C THR A 209 13.08 -5.29 5.26
N LYS A 210 11.88 -4.74 5.17
CA LYS A 210 11.53 -3.37 5.56
C LYS A 210 10.88 -3.36 6.95
N LYS A 211 10.55 -2.18 7.48
CA LYS A 211 9.85 -2.05 8.77
C LYS A 211 8.38 -2.42 8.64
N PRO A 212 7.78 -3.07 9.64
CA PRO A 212 6.35 -3.32 9.68
C PRO A 212 5.56 -2.04 9.97
N ASN A 213 4.25 -2.11 9.77
CA ASN A 213 3.34 -1.11 10.30
C ASN A 213 3.13 -1.29 11.84
N MET A 214 2.29 -0.45 12.44
CA MET A 214 2.08 -0.45 13.90
C MET A 214 1.49 -1.76 14.44
N TRP A 215 0.87 -2.57 13.59
CA TRP A 215 0.32 -3.88 13.97
C TRP A 215 1.28 -5.04 13.69
N GLY A 216 2.48 -4.76 13.17
CA GLY A 216 3.48 -5.79 12.88
C GLY A 216 3.26 -6.48 11.52
N VAL A 217 2.47 -5.89 10.62
CA VAL A 217 2.27 -6.39 9.26
C VAL A 217 3.29 -5.74 8.34
N TYR A 218 4.00 -6.55 7.56
CA TYR A 218 5.07 -6.14 6.65
C TYR A 218 4.56 -6.06 5.20
N ASP A 219 5.29 -5.30 4.41
CA ASP A 219 5.16 -5.25 2.95
C ASP A 219 3.74 -4.96 2.44
N MET A 220 2.96 -4.20 3.24
CA MET A 220 1.61 -3.75 2.84
C MET A 220 1.65 -2.74 1.67
N ARG A 221 2.84 -2.30 1.29
CA ARG A 221 3.07 -1.35 0.19
C ARG A 221 4.32 -1.74 -0.58
N GLY A 222 4.19 -1.85 -1.89
CA GLY A 222 5.29 -2.26 -2.76
C GLY A 222 5.58 -3.75 -2.67
N ASN A 223 6.77 -4.17 -3.05
CA ASN A 223 7.19 -5.54 -3.27
C ASN A 223 6.33 -6.24 -4.33
N VAL A 224 5.21 -6.87 -3.99
CA VAL A 224 4.22 -7.32 -4.98
C VAL A 224 2.85 -6.73 -4.68
N ALA A 225 2.09 -6.43 -5.72
CA ALA A 225 0.68 -6.09 -5.60
C ALA A 225 -0.11 -7.34 -5.21
N GLU A 226 -1.18 -7.20 -4.43
CA GLU A 226 -1.84 -8.31 -3.77
C GLU A 226 -3.27 -8.50 -4.21
N TRP A 227 -3.60 -9.70 -4.70
CA TRP A 227 -4.98 -10.10 -4.90
C TRP A 227 -5.76 -10.04 -3.59
N VAL A 228 -6.95 -9.43 -3.63
CA VAL A 228 -7.96 -9.52 -2.57
C VAL A 228 -9.21 -10.23 -3.06
N GLN A 229 -10.13 -10.58 -2.17
CA GLN A 229 -11.29 -11.39 -2.52
C GLN A 229 -12.29 -10.68 -3.42
N ASP A 230 -12.40 -9.34 -3.28
CA ASP A 230 -13.47 -8.53 -3.83
C ASP A 230 -13.40 -8.41 -5.34
N PHE A 231 -14.54 -8.54 -6.01
CA PHE A 231 -14.69 -8.04 -7.36
C PHE A 231 -14.57 -6.50 -7.37
N TYR A 232 -14.15 -5.97 -8.49
CA TYR A 232 -14.01 -4.52 -8.66
C TYR A 232 -15.28 -3.90 -9.23
N ASP A 233 -15.68 -2.77 -8.64
CA ASP A 233 -16.62 -1.79 -9.18
C ASP A 233 -16.12 -0.39 -8.79
N SER A 234 -16.01 0.50 -9.78
CA SER A 234 -15.54 1.88 -9.58
C SER A 234 -16.45 2.73 -8.69
N ASN A 235 -17.72 2.36 -8.54
CA ASN A 235 -18.72 3.09 -7.74
C ASN A 235 -19.01 2.40 -6.40
N TYR A 236 -18.37 1.27 -6.12
CA TYR A 236 -18.70 0.46 -4.94
C TYR A 236 -18.67 1.24 -3.62
N TYR A 237 -17.70 2.13 -3.44
CA TYR A 237 -17.57 2.90 -2.19
C TYR A 237 -18.78 3.81 -1.88
N SER A 238 -19.57 4.19 -2.89
CA SER A 238 -20.79 4.98 -2.69
C SER A 238 -21.98 4.17 -2.16
N ILE A 239 -21.91 2.83 -2.28
CA ILE A 239 -22.98 1.89 -1.89
C ILE A 239 -22.50 0.81 -0.94
N SER A 240 -21.23 0.86 -0.54
CA SER A 240 -20.60 -0.11 0.35
C SER A 240 -21.36 -0.22 1.66
N PRO A 241 -21.71 -1.43 2.15
CA PRO A 241 -22.22 -1.59 3.49
C PRO A 241 -21.19 -1.15 4.53
N ALA A 242 -21.67 -0.56 5.63
CA ALA A 242 -20.77 -0.08 6.69
C ALA A 242 -20.07 -1.23 7.45
N ALA A 243 -20.65 -2.43 7.51
CA ALA A 243 -20.11 -3.55 8.25
C ALA A 243 -19.62 -4.65 7.30
N ASP A 244 -18.36 -5.07 7.47
CA ASP A 244 -17.70 -6.18 6.77
C ASP A 244 -17.97 -6.21 5.24
N PRO A 245 -17.70 -5.13 4.49
CA PRO A 245 -17.93 -5.09 3.06
C PRO A 245 -17.07 -6.14 2.34
N LYS A 246 -17.64 -6.75 1.30
CA LYS A 246 -17.05 -7.86 0.54
C LYS A 246 -16.97 -7.60 -0.97
N GLY A 247 -17.09 -6.33 -1.38
CA GLY A 247 -17.19 -5.98 -2.78
C GLY A 247 -18.56 -6.29 -3.40
N PRO A 248 -18.74 -5.97 -4.67
CA PRO A 248 -19.94 -6.34 -5.42
C PRO A 248 -19.98 -7.86 -5.63
N PRO A 249 -21.16 -8.45 -5.89
CA PRO A 249 -21.31 -9.89 -6.05
C PRO A 249 -20.69 -10.45 -7.35
N THR A 250 -20.44 -9.58 -8.33
CA THR A 250 -19.83 -9.90 -9.62
C THR A 250 -19.05 -8.71 -10.15
N GLY A 251 -18.09 -8.96 -11.04
CA GLY A 251 -17.30 -7.92 -11.70
C GLY A 251 -16.48 -8.49 -12.87
N GLU A 252 -15.84 -7.63 -13.64
CA GLU A 252 -14.97 -8.04 -14.76
C GLU A 252 -13.57 -8.44 -14.30
N GLY A 253 -13.24 -8.26 -13.02
CA GLY A 253 -11.97 -8.60 -12.40
C GLY A 253 -12.00 -8.37 -10.91
N HIS A 254 -10.93 -8.76 -10.27
CA HIS A 254 -10.74 -8.60 -8.82
C HIS A 254 -9.87 -7.39 -8.49
N VAL A 255 -10.09 -6.85 -7.31
CA VAL A 255 -9.27 -5.77 -6.77
C VAL A 255 -7.88 -6.30 -6.43
N VAL A 256 -6.87 -5.48 -6.73
CA VAL A 256 -5.46 -5.69 -6.36
C VAL A 256 -4.97 -4.45 -5.60
N ARG A 257 -4.23 -4.64 -4.54
CA ARG A 257 -3.85 -3.59 -3.60
C ARG A 257 -2.33 -3.52 -3.39
N GLY A 258 -1.84 -2.41 -2.83
CA GLY A 258 -0.48 -2.23 -2.31
C GLY A 258 0.53 -1.67 -3.30
N GLY A 259 0.32 -1.83 -4.60
CA GLY A 259 1.35 -1.55 -5.61
C GLY A 259 2.51 -2.53 -5.51
N SER A 260 3.60 -2.31 -6.27
CA SER A 260 4.70 -3.27 -6.36
C SER A 260 6.07 -2.59 -6.39
N PHE A 261 7.15 -3.39 -6.37
CA PHE A 261 8.52 -2.91 -6.59
C PHE A 261 8.69 -2.15 -7.92
N HIS A 262 7.81 -2.39 -8.86
CA HIS A 262 7.86 -1.88 -10.23
C HIS A 262 7.21 -0.51 -10.39
N VAL A 263 6.28 -0.13 -9.52
CA VAL A 263 5.51 1.10 -9.64
C VAL A 263 6.15 2.27 -8.90
N TYR A 264 5.78 3.48 -9.30
CA TYR A 264 6.23 4.70 -8.64
C TYR A 264 5.62 4.86 -7.23
N PRO A 265 6.26 5.65 -6.34
CA PRO A 265 5.83 5.83 -4.95
C PRO A 265 4.35 6.17 -4.78
N TRP A 266 3.78 7.02 -5.64
CA TRP A 266 2.38 7.44 -5.54
C TRP A 266 1.36 6.34 -5.92
N LEU A 267 1.83 5.25 -6.53
CA LEU A 267 1.03 4.06 -6.82
C LEU A 267 1.13 2.98 -5.72
N THR A 268 1.75 3.31 -4.58
CA THR A 268 1.79 2.44 -3.39
C THR A 268 0.94 2.98 -2.24
N ARG A 269 0.02 3.91 -2.50
CA ARG A 269 -0.88 4.45 -1.48
C ARG A 269 -1.80 3.36 -0.95
N VAL A 270 -2.10 3.42 0.36
CA VAL A 270 -2.96 2.40 0.99
C VAL A 270 -4.40 2.43 0.47
N SER A 271 -4.87 3.57 -0.07
CA SER A 271 -6.20 3.69 -0.67
C SER A 271 -6.27 3.28 -2.13
N LEU A 272 -5.12 3.19 -2.83
CA LEU A 272 -5.10 2.91 -4.27
C LEU A 272 -5.76 1.56 -4.58
N ARG A 273 -6.68 1.59 -5.52
CA ARG A 273 -7.37 0.42 -6.06
C ARG A 273 -6.87 0.14 -7.47
N THR A 274 -6.55 -1.10 -7.76
CA THR A 274 -6.22 -1.57 -9.10
C THR A 274 -7.12 -2.77 -9.42
N VAL A 275 -7.46 -2.97 -10.69
CA VAL A 275 -8.27 -4.10 -11.11
C VAL A 275 -7.51 -4.92 -12.14
N PHE A 276 -7.52 -6.24 -11.96
CA PHE A 276 -7.04 -7.17 -12.98
C PHE A 276 -8.06 -8.27 -13.25
N PRO A 277 -8.17 -8.75 -14.49
CA PRO A 277 -8.98 -9.92 -14.80
C PRO A 277 -8.43 -11.17 -14.11
N GLU A 278 -9.27 -12.15 -13.80
CA GLU A 278 -8.89 -13.37 -13.07
C GLU A 278 -7.76 -14.18 -13.74
N THR A 279 -7.61 -14.02 -15.04
CA THR A 279 -6.58 -14.70 -15.84
C THR A 279 -5.22 -13.97 -15.84
N TYR A 280 -5.17 -12.77 -15.24
CA TYR A 280 -3.94 -11.98 -15.19
C TYR A 280 -2.91 -12.65 -14.26
N ALA A 281 -1.69 -12.80 -14.75
CA ALA A 281 -0.55 -13.28 -13.99
C ALA A 281 0.69 -12.49 -14.41
N PHE A 282 1.31 -11.79 -13.49
CA PHE A 282 2.46 -10.96 -13.79
C PHE A 282 3.50 -11.04 -12.67
N TYR A 283 4.74 -10.72 -13.01
CA TYR A 283 5.91 -10.87 -12.11
C TYR A 283 5.92 -9.93 -10.90
N ASP A 284 4.94 -9.07 -10.77
CA ASP A 284 4.78 -8.15 -9.66
C ASP A 284 3.41 -8.25 -8.95
N VAL A 285 2.68 -9.36 -9.19
CA VAL A 285 1.39 -9.64 -8.56
C VAL A 285 1.42 -10.96 -7.82
N GLY A 286 1.21 -10.90 -6.52
CA GLY A 286 1.11 -12.02 -5.59
C GLY A 286 -0.12 -11.88 -4.69
N PHE A 287 -0.04 -12.32 -3.44
CA PHE A 287 -1.12 -12.23 -2.47
C PHE A 287 -0.65 -12.49 -1.04
N ARG A 288 -1.50 -12.19 -0.07
CA ARG A 288 -1.40 -12.68 1.31
C ARG A 288 -2.69 -13.38 1.73
N VAL A 289 -2.63 -14.15 2.81
CA VAL A 289 -3.77 -14.91 3.30
C VAL A 289 -4.29 -14.37 4.61
N VAL A 290 -5.58 -14.54 4.83
CA VAL A 290 -6.25 -14.41 6.13
C VAL A 290 -6.64 -15.78 6.61
N ARG A 291 -6.62 -16.02 7.92
CA ARG A 291 -7.17 -17.23 8.53
C ARG A 291 -8.12 -16.91 9.68
N GLU A 292 -9.09 -17.77 9.84
CA GLU A 292 -10.08 -17.72 10.91
C GLU A 292 -10.19 -19.11 11.55
N LYS A 293 -10.47 -19.19 12.84
CA LYS A 293 -10.76 -20.51 13.47
C LYS A 293 -12.05 -21.07 12.90
N ARG A 294 -12.04 -22.36 12.58
CA ARG A 294 -13.24 -23.13 12.20
C ARG A 294 -14.18 -23.33 13.36
#